data_60bfac9d06e0397f3ad76cb4df7f1710
#
_entry.id   60bfac9d06e0397f3ad76cb4df7f1710
#
_cell.length_a   1.000
_cell.length_b   1.000
_cell.length_c   1.000
_cell.angle_alpha   90.00
_cell.angle_beta   90.00
_cell.angle_gamma   90.00
#
_symmetry.space_group_name_H-M   'P 1'
#
loop_
_entity.id
_entity.type
_entity.pdbx_description
1 polymer ?
#
loop_
_entity_poly.entity_id
_entity_poly.type
_entity_poly.pdbx_seq_one_letter_code
_entity_poly.pdbx_strand_id
1 'polypeptide(L)'
;MLGNYLIFIDEQRIENVIAKTRKGSALMSYLILYRGRQVPNQRLLTELWPSATITNPENALKTLVSRLRSLLNQMAPGLGACIVSDRGAYHWQQLENMRVDVLELMDAFDALNREHDLFARRELYQRIIKLYKGDLYQTGDLNEEPAYAEQLHRQYLDAVYDYVELLRQNEEYNEICSICRTALSVDAFDERLHIELMKAMVSLNRISDAMEQYHHAANITYRYLGAEPSETMKAFYRQLNQSRRSLKFNLDAIRAELRKSTTEGGAFVCDYAMFKEIYNLQMRNLERLGTTMFLGVIMIGDADDAHMDYIRQDNIMSSLIELLRINLRKGDIITHFAPTIVAVLLPTVNYDTGTQVIERIREMFFKRYPNSNIPFHHRIGMVGTDFSNDKNDVEF
;
A
#
# COMPACT_ATOMS: atom_id res chain seq x y z
N MET A 1 -1.08 9.06 -15.73
CA MET A 1 -2.36 9.07 -15.00
C MET A 1 -2.52 7.84 -14.10
N LEU A 2 -1.74 6.80 -14.31
CA LEU A 2 -1.75 5.59 -13.48
C LEU A 2 -0.76 5.72 -12.31
N GLY A 3 -1.28 5.66 -11.08
CA GLY A 3 -0.55 5.87 -9.83
C GLY A 3 -0.24 7.33 -9.52
N ASN A 4 0.16 8.13 -10.48
CA ASN A 4 0.48 9.55 -10.31
C ASN A 4 0.08 10.36 -11.55
N TYR A 5 -0.30 11.62 -11.31
CA TYR A 5 -0.60 12.57 -12.41
C TYR A 5 0.69 13.27 -12.85
N LEU A 6 1.53 12.55 -13.59
CA LEU A 6 2.82 13.03 -14.09
C LEU A 6 2.75 13.30 -15.59
N ILE A 7 3.48 14.31 -16.06
CA ILE A 7 3.62 14.64 -17.48
C ILE A 7 5.10 14.60 -17.83
N PHE A 8 5.42 13.91 -18.93
CA PHE A 8 6.76 13.83 -19.48
C PHE A 8 6.73 14.33 -20.91
N ILE A 9 7.74 15.09 -21.30
CA ILE A 9 7.98 15.52 -22.68
C ILE A 9 9.44 15.20 -23.00
N ASP A 10 9.71 14.50 -24.09
CA ASP A 10 11.03 14.02 -24.47
C ASP A 10 11.77 13.31 -23.30
N GLU A 11 11.04 12.40 -22.59
CA GLU A 11 11.51 11.64 -21.44
C GLU A 11 11.85 12.48 -20.19
N GLN A 12 11.76 13.80 -20.25
CA GLN A 12 11.95 14.67 -19.10
C GLN A 12 10.64 14.90 -18.34
N ARG A 13 10.68 14.71 -17.03
CA ARG A 13 9.54 15.05 -16.14
C ARG A 13 9.38 16.56 -16.10
N ILE A 14 8.21 17.03 -16.49
CA ILE A 14 7.86 18.45 -16.45
C ILE A 14 7.00 18.73 -15.21
N GLU A 15 7.17 19.91 -14.62
CA GLU A 15 6.31 20.36 -13.55
C GLU A 15 4.85 20.40 -14.02
N ASN A 16 4.01 19.59 -13.41
CA ASN A 16 2.61 19.48 -13.79
C ASN A 16 1.83 20.68 -13.22
N VAL A 17 1.85 21.78 -13.94
CA VAL A 17 1.11 23.00 -13.59
C VAL A 17 -0.41 22.76 -13.60
N ILE A 18 -0.87 21.79 -14.39
CA ILE A 18 -2.29 21.44 -14.50
C ILE A 18 -2.78 20.79 -13.21
N ALA A 19 -1.96 19.98 -12.54
CA ALA A 19 -2.30 19.38 -11.26
C ALA A 19 -2.63 20.42 -10.17
N LYS A 20 -2.11 21.64 -10.29
CA LYS A 20 -2.44 22.78 -9.41
C LYS A 20 -3.85 23.35 -9.69
N THR A 21 -4.46 23.00 -10.82
CA THR A 21 -5.80 23.46 -11.21
C THR A 21 -6.78 22.30 -11.18
N ARG A 22 -7.47 22.14 -10.05
CA ARG A 22 -8.37 21.03 -9.79
C ARG A 22 -9.35 20.74 -10.94
N LYS A 23 -10.11 21.75 -11.39
CA LYS A 23 -11.04 21.59 -12.51
C LYS A 23 -10.38 21.43 -13.89
N GLY A 24 -9.17 21.95 -14.04
CA GLY A 24 -8.39 21.76 -15.28
C GLY A 24 -7.92 20.31 -15.41
N SER A 25 -7.42 19.73 -14.33
CA SER A 25 -7.07 18.31 -14.26
C SER A 25 -8.27 17.42 -14.51
N ALA A 26 -9.40 17.71 -13.88
CA ALA A 26 -10.65 16.97 -14.05
C ALA A 26 -11.13 16.99 -15.50
N LEU A 27 -11.19 18.16 -16.13
CA LEU A 27 -11.56 18.29 -17.54
C LEU A 27 -10.61 17.49 -18.45
N MET A 28 -9.32 17.60 -18.24
CA MET A 28 -8.34 16.88 -19.04
C MET A 28 -8.48 15.36 -18.86
N SER A 29 -8.58 14.87 -17.62
CA SER A 29 -8.80 13.44 -17.32
C SER A 29 -10.07 12.93 -17.99
N TYR A 30 -11.15 13.66 -17.88
CA TYR A 30 -12.42 13.28 -18.49
C TYR A 30 -12.32 13.14 -20.01
N LEU A 31 -11.77 14.14 -20.69
CA LEU A 31 -11.59 14.09 -22.14
C LEU A 31 -10.67 12.98 -22.61
N ILE A 32 -9.61 12.67 -21.85
CA ILE A 32 -8.71 11.56 -22.13
C ILE A 32 -9.45 10.22 -22.02
N LEU A 33 -10.17 9.99 -20.92
CA LEU A 33 -10.93 8.75 -20.70
C LEU A 33 -12.02 8.52 -21.76
N TYR A 34 -12.57 9.62 -22.30
CA TYR A 34 -13.58 9.59 -23.38
C TYR A 34 -12.96 9.79 -24.78
N ARG A 35 -11.67 9.46 -24.97
CA ARG A 35 -11.03 9.61 -26.29
C ARG A 35 -11.86 8.99 -27.41
N GLY A 36 -11.83 9.62 -28.58
CA GLY A 36 -12.58 9.18 -29.76
C GLY A 36 -14.08 9.47 -29.70
N ARG A 37 -14.59 10.09 -28.61
CA ARG A 37 -15.98 10.52 -28.48
C ARG A 37 -16.06 12.02 -28.31
N GLN A 38 -17.05 12.62 -28.97
CA GLN A 38 -17.42 14.02 -28.73
C GLN A 38 -18.23 14.12 -27.44
N VAL A 39 -17.70 14.85 -26.46
CA VAL A 39 -18.37 15.05 -25.17
C VAL A 39 -19.17 16.36 -25.22
N PRO A 40 -20.51 16.32 -25.16
CA PRO A 40 -21.33 17.51 -25.19
C PRO A 40 -21.04 18.46 -24.02
N ASN A 41 -21.08 19.77 -24.25
CA ASN A 41 -20.87 20.78 -23.22
C ASN A 41 -21.71 20.55 -21.98
N GLN A 42 -23.00 20.17 -22.18
CA GLN A 42 -23.92 19.93 -21.08
C GLN A 42 -23.45 18.80 -20.17
N ARG A 43 -22.89 17.71 -20.74
CA ARG A 43 -22.33 16.62 -19.95
C ARG A 43 -21.10 17.06 -19.14
N LEU A 44 -20.18 17.81 -19.75
CA LEU A 44 -19.04 18.39 -19.05
C LEU A 44 -19.46 19.33 -17.92
N LEU A 45 -20.51 20.10 -18.11
CA LEU A 45 -21.05 20.99 -17.09
C LEU A 45 -21.63 20.22 -15.91
N THR A 46 -22.38 19.15 -16.18
CA THR A 46 -22.94 18.28 -15.13
C THR A 46 -21.84 17.60 -14.31
N GLU A 47 -20.79 17.11 -14.97
CA GLU A 47 -19.67 16.44 -14.29
C GLU A 47 -18.81 17.41 -13.48
N LEU A 48 -18.41 18.54 -14.08
CA LEU A 48 -17.47 19.47 -13.43
C LEU A 48 -18.15 20.39 -12.41
N TRP A 49 -19.46 20.59 -12.47
CA TRP A 49 -20.20 21.48 -11.57
C TRP A 49 -21.56 20.90 -11.16
N PRO A 50 -21.61 19.74 -10.50
CA PRO A 50 -22.87 19.04 -10.20
C PRO A 50 -23.83 19.83 -9.29
N SER A 51 -23.29 20.71 -8.45
CA SER A 51 -24.09 21.44 -7.43
C SER A 51 -23.99 22.97 -7.52
N ALA A 52 -23.32 23.52 -8.54
CA ALA A 52 -23.06 24.95 -8.58
C ALA A 52 -24.13 25.72 -9.32
N THR A 53 -24.75 26.70 -8.68
CA THR A 53 -25.51 27.79 -9.33
C THR A 53 -24.52 28.75 -10.00
N ILE A 54 -24.10 28.40 -11.22
CA ILE A 54 -23.23 29.29 -12.02
C ILE A 54 -24.12 30.17 -12.88
N THR A 55 -23.91 31.47 -12.82
CA THR A 55 -24.69 32.46 -13.56
C THR A 55 -24.57 32.28 -15.09
N ASN A 56 -23.40 31.81 -15.57
CA ASN A 56 -23.19 31.53 -16.99
C ASN A 56 -22.28 30.31 -17.16
N PRO A 57 -22.83 29.08 -17.10
CA PRO A 57 -22.09 27.85 -17.14
C PRO A 57 -21.32 27.64 -18.45
N GLU A 58 -21.88 28.00 -19.58
CA GLU A 58 -21.18 27.84 -20.87
C GLU A 58 -19.95 28.71 -20.98
N ASN A 59 -20.02 29.95 -20.47
CA ASN A 59 -18.84 30.83 -20.46
C ASN A 59 -17.77 30.34 -19.47
N ALA A 60 -18.18 29.78 -18.33
CA ALA A 60 -17.27 29.16 -17.37
C ALA A 60 -16.51 28.00 -18.01
N LEU A 61 -17.19 27.12 -18.75
CA LEU A 61 -16.55 26.00 -19.46
C LEU A 61 -15.59 26.51 -20.56
N LYS A 62 -16.00 27.48 -21.38
CA LYS A 62 -15.13 28.09 -22.40
C LYS A 62 -13.85 28.68 -21.78
N THR A 63 -14.00 29.38 -20.66
CA THR A 63 -12.90 29.98 -19.94
C THR A 63 -11.97 28.90 -19.37
N LEU A 64 -12.51 27.81 -18.80
CA LEU A 64 -11.74 26.69 -18.30
C LEU A 64 -10.92 26.02 -19.41
N VAL A 65 -11.55 25.73 -20.55
CA VAL A 65 -10.89 25.16 -21.72
C VAL A 65 -9.77 26.07 -22.25
N SER A 66 -10.05 27.38 -22.37
CA SER A 66 -9.04 28.36 -22.83
C SER A 66 -7.85 28.40 -21.90
N ARG A 67 -8.06 28.42 -20.57
CA ARG A 67 -6.99 28.37 -19.57
C ARG A 67 -6.21 27.07 -19.64
N LEU A 68 -6.89 25.94 -19.78
CA LEU A 68 -6.24 24.62 -19.87
C LEU A 68 -5.37 24.52 -21.13
N ARG A 69 -5.87 24.98 -22.28
CA ARG A 69 -5.07 25.06 -23.52
C ARG A 69 -3.82 25.95 -23.36
N SER A 70 -3.98 27.09 -22.68
CA SER A 70 -2.85 28.00 -22.40
C SER A 70 -1.81 27.35 -21.51
N LEU A 71 -2.23 26.65 -20.45
CA LEU A 71 -1.33 25.90 -19.55
C LEU A 71 -0.60 24.77 -20.29
N LEU A 72 -1.32 24.01 -21.13
CA LEU A 72 -0.72 22.96 -21.95
C LEU A 72 0.34 23.54 -22.92
N ASN A 73 0.04 24.68 -23.57
CA ASN A 73 0.99 25.34 -24.47
C ASN A 73 2.20 25.96 -23.75
N GLN A 74 2.07 26.30 -22.48
CA GLN A 74 3.21 26.72 -21.64
C GLN A 74 4.12 25.55 -21.31
N MET A 75 3.57 24.34 -21.17
CA MET A 75 4.35 23.13 -20.92
C MET A 75 5.11 22.67 -22.17
N ALA A 76 4.42 22.62 -23.31
CA ALA A 76 5.05 22.42 -24.60
C ALA A 76 4.22 23.09 -25.73
N PRO A 77 4.88 23.77 -26.69
CA PRO A 77 4.20 24.40 -27.82
C PRO A 77 3.33 23.40 -28.58
N GLY A 78 2.08 23.75 -28.82
CA GLY A 78 1.13 22.91 -29.57
C GLY A 78 0.35 21.90 -28.74
N LEU A 79 0.70 21.63 -27.46
CA LEU A 79 -0.07 20.68 -26.63
C LEU A 79 -1.53 21.09 -26.43
N GLY A 80 -1.85 22.38 -26.43
CA GLY A 80 -3.23 22.84 -26.32
C GLY A 80 -4.14 22.39 -27.46
N ALA A 81 -3.58 21.96 -28.59
CA ALA A 81 -4.34 21.41 -29.72
C ALA A 81 -4.97 20.03 -29.43
N CYS A 82 -4.52 19.33 -28.36
CA CYS A 82 -5.13 18.07 -27.93
C CYS A 82 -6.61 18.22 -27.56
N ILE A 83 -7.01 19.40 -27.13
CA ILE A 83 -8.40 19.68 -26.78
C ILE A 83 -9.08 20.34 -27.98
N VAL A 84 -9.86 19.59 -28.70
CA VAL A 84 -10.58 20.07 -29.89
C VAL A 84 -12.01 20.47 -29.50
N SER A 85 -12.52 21.59 -30.04
CA SER A 85 -13.92 21.99 -29.89
C SER A 85 -14.65 21.83 -31.22
N ASP A 86 -15.79 21.18 -31.18
CA ASP A 86 -16.67 20.99 -32.35
C ASP A 86 -18.13 21.09 -31.96
N ARG A 87 -18.86 22.05 -32.59
CA ARG A 87 -20.33 22.24 -32.55
C ARG A 87 -21.00 21.97 -31.19
N GLY A 88 -20.45 22.55 -30.12
CA GLY A 88 -21.01 22.40 -28.75
C GLY A 88 -20.56 21.17 -27.99
N ALA A 89 -19.46 20.57 -28.41
CA ALA A 89 -18.80 19.47 -27.74
C ALA A 89 -17.27 19.70 -27.69
N TYR A 90 -16.61 18.98 -26.81
CA TYR A 90 -15.15 18.88 -26.76
C TYR A 90 -14.73 17.42 -26.88
N HIS A 91 -13.57 17.19 -27.47
CA HIS A 91 -12.97 15.85 -27.48
C HIS A 91 -11.45 15.93 -27.35
N TRP A 92 -10.86 14.81 -26.92
CA TRP A 92 -9.42 14.61 -26.85
C TRP A 92 -8.91 14.13 -28.22
N GLN A 93 -7.92 14.81 -28.73
CA GLN A 93 -7.16 14.40 -29.91
C GLN A 93 -5.71 14.14 -29.49
N GLN A 94 -5.27 12.89 -29.57
CA GLN A 94 -3.89 12.54 -29.29
C GLN A 94 -2.98 13.01 -30.41
N LEU A 95 -1.90 13.71 -30.07
CA LEU A 95 -0.87 14.12 -31.02
C LEU A 95 0.08 12.97 -31.32
N GLU A 96 0.73 12.95 -32.50
CA GLU A 96 1.57 11.84 -32.96
C GLU A 96 2.71 11.47 -31.99
N ASN A 97 3.31 12.46 -31.33
CA ASN A 97 4.42 12.25 -30.39
C ASN A 97 3.97 12.16 -28.92
N MET A 98 2.67 12.08 -28.67
CA MET A 98 2.12 12.02 -27.31
C MET A 98 1.84 10.58 -26.90
N ARG A 99 2.29 10.23 -25.71
CA ARG A 99 1.96 8.96 -25.06
C ARG A 99 1.16 9.25 -23.79
N VAL A 100 0.07 8.51 -23.59
CA VAL A 100 -0.78 8.59 -22.41
C VAL A 100 -0.94 7.17 -21.86
N ASP A 101 -0.38 6.94 -20.69
CA ASP A 101 -0.30 5.62 -20.05
C ASP A 101 -1.65 4.90 -19.95
N VAL A 102 -2.70 5.58 -19.49
CA VAL A 102 -4.04 5.01 -19.38
C VAL A 102 -4.62 4.63 -20.74
N LEU A 103 -4.34 5.40 -21.81
CA LEU A 103 -4.80 5.07 -23.15
C LEU A 103 -4.05 3.87 -23.73
N GLU A 104 -2.73 3.80 -23.51
CA GLU A 104 -1.94 2.64 -23.89
C GLU A 104 -2.36 1.37 -23.14
N LEU A 105 -2.76 1.52 -21.86
CA LEU A 105 -3.31 0.43 -21.07
C LEU A 105 -4.65 -0.05 -21.62
N MET A 106 -5.57 0.86 -21.92
CA MET A 106 -6.88 0.52 -22.52
C MET A 106 -6.70 -0.19 -23.88
N ASP A 107 -5.78 0.30 -24.72
CA ASP A 107 -5.44 -0.35 -25.98
C ASP A 107 -4.86 -1.75 -25.80
N ALA A 108 -4.03 -1.94 -24.75
CA ALA A 108 -3.47 -3.25 -24.44
C ALA A 108 -4.55 -4.24 -23.95
N PHE A 109 -5.53 -3.79 -23.15
CA PHE A 109 -6.68 -4.62 -22.77
C PHE A 109 -7.53 -4.99 -23.98
N ASP A 110 -7.82 -4.03 -24.86
CA ASP A 110 -8.59 -4.27 -26.09
C ASP A 110 -7.86 -5.24 -27.04
N ALA A 111 -6.55 -5.14 -27.13
CA ALA A 111 -5.72 -6.06 -27.91
C ALA A 111 -5.74 -7.47 -27.27
N LEU A 112 -5.58 -7.57 -25.95
CA LEU A 112 -5.59 -8.83 -25.21
C LEU A 112 -6.91 -9.60 -25.40
N ASN A 113 -8.03 -8.89 -25.44
CA ASN A 113 -9.37 -9.49 -25.64
C ASN A 113 -9.57 -10.06 -27.05
N ARG A 114 -8.77 -9.63 -28.04
CA ARG A 114 -8.86 -10.08 -29.44
C ARG A 114 -7.77 -11.07 -29.80
N GLU A 115 -6.71 -11.14 -29.01
CA GLU A 115 -5.55 -11.97 -29.28
C GLU A 115 -5.75 -13.40 -28.82
N HIS A 116 -5.38 -14.36 -29.68
CA HIS A 116 -5.46 -15.80 -29.42
C HIS A 116 -4.10 -16.49 -29.39
N ASP A 117 -3.09 -15.87 -29.99
CA ASP A 117 -1.73 -16.41 -29.96
C ASP A 117 -1.12 -16.27 -28.56
N LEU A 118 -0.63 -17.36 -27.99
CA LEU A 118 -0.10 -17.40 -26.63
C LEU A 118 1.14 -16.51 -26.45
N PHE A 119 2.00 -16.42 -27.48
CA PHE A 119 3.19 -15.59 -27.40
C PHE A 119 2.82 -14.10 -27.40
N ALA A 120 1.94 -13.69 -28.31
CA ALA A 120 1.45 -12.31 -28.37
C ALA A 120 0.66 -11.93 -27.10
N ARG A 121 -0.14 -12.84 -26.55
CA ARG A 121 -0.80 -12.62 -25.23
C ARG A 121 0.21 -12.38 -24.12
N ARG A 122 1.30 -13.17 -24.07
CA ARG A 122 2.37 -12.98 -23.07
C ARG A 122 2.97 -11.56 -23.14
N GLU A 123 3.27 -11.08 -24.32
CA GLU A 123 3.79 -9.71 -24.51
C GLU A 123 2.78 -8.65 -24.05
N LEU A 124 1.50 -8.86 -24.34
CA LEU A 124 0.42 -7.96 -23.87
C LEU A 124 0.28 -7.96 -22.36
N TYR A 125 0.31 -9.11 -21.69
CA TYR A 125 0.30 -9.18 -20.22
C TYR A 125 1.49 -8.43 -19.62
N GLN A 126 2.69 -8.66 -20.11
CA GLN A 126 3.88 -7.95 -19.64
C GLN A 126 3.76 -6.43 -19.84
N ARG A 127 3.21 -6.01 -20.99
CA ARG A 127 2.95 -4.59 -21.27
C ARG A 127 1.93 -4.00 -20.28
N ILE A 128 0.83 -4.68 -19.99
CA ILE A 128 -0.19 -4.27 -19.04
C ILE A 128 0.42 -4.08 -17.66
N ILE A 129 1.17 -5.07 -17.16
CA ILE A 129 1.83 -5.02 -15.85
C ILE A 129 2.84 -3.88 -15.77
N LYS A 130 3.56 -3.62 -16.84
CA LYS A 130 4.53 -2.52 -16.91
C LYS A 130 3.87 -1.15 -16.91
N LEU A 131 2.71 -1.01 -17.54
CA LEU A 131 1.96 0.26 -17.64
C LEU A 131 1.22 0.60 -16.35
N TYR A 132 0.64 -0.40 -15.68
CA TYR A 132 -0.17 -0.18 -14.49
C TYR A 132 0.71 -0.05 -13.24
N LYS A 133 1.03 1.18 -12.85
CA LYS A 133 1.89 1.49 -11.68
C LYS A 133 1.10 1.90 -10.43
N GLY A 134 -0.20 1.85 -10.50
CA GLY A 134 -1.13 2.25 -9.46
C GLY A 134 -2.46 2.66 -10.07
N ASP A 135 -3.45 2.87 -9.22
CA ASP A 135 -4.79 3.22 -9.64
C ASP A 135 -4.83 4.53 -10.44
N LEU A 136 -5.90 4.68 -11.21
CA LEU A 136 -6.16 5.92 -11.94
C LEU A 136 -6.21 7.07 -10.94
N TYR A 137 -5.38 8.10 -11.19
CA TYR A 137 -5.38 9.30 -10.36
C TYR A 137 -6.75 9.98 -10.40
N GLN A 138 -7.35 10.11 -9.24
CA GLN A 138 -8.66 10.73 -9.07
C GLN A 138 -8.48 12.20 -8.71
N THR A 139 -9.09 13.09 -9.48
CA THR A 139 -9.07 14.54 -9.21
C THR A 139 -10.02 14.93 -8.08
N GLY A 140 -11.00 14.07 -7.79
CA GLY A 140 -12.05 14.27 -6.81
C GLY A 140 -13.13 15.27 -7.26
N ASP A 141 -13.12 15.67 -8.53
CA ASP A 141 -14.07 16.62 -9.13
C ASP A 141 -15.00 15.98 -10.16
N LEU A 142 -14.85 14.69 -10.45
CA LEU A 142 -15.68 13.95 -11.41
C LEU A 142 -16.41 12.80 -10.72
N ASN A 143 -17.70 12.66 -11.00
CA ASN A 143 -18.50 11.58 -10.41
C ASN A 143 -18.16 10.19 -10.96
N GLU A 144 -17.69 10.12 -12.21
CA GLU A 144 -17.40 8.86 -12.91
C GLU A 144 -15.96 8.34 -12.66
N GLU A 145 -15.02 9.16 -12.14
CA GLU A 145 -13.63 8.76 -11.91
C GLU A 145 -13.49 7.52 -11.02
N PRO A 146 -14.21 7.39 -9.89
CA PRO A 146 -14.09 6.22 -9.03
C PRO A 146 -14.48 4.91 -9.74
N ALA A 147 -15.55 4.93 -10.54
CA ALA A 147 -16.00 3.76 -11.28
C ALA A 147 -15.00 3.35 -12.37
N TYR A 148 -14.39 4.32 -13.06
CA TYR A 148 -13.33 4.04 -14.02
C TYR A 148 -12.08 3.49 -13.35
N ALA A 149 -11.67 4.06 -12.24
CA ALA A 149 -10.51 3.58 -11.48
C ALA A 149 -10.71 2.14 -11.04
N GLU A 150 -11.87 1.82 -10.47
CA GLU A 150 -12.23 0.46 -10.04
C GLU A 150 -12.30 -0.52 -11.22
N GLN A 151 -12.83 -0.10 -12.36
CA GLN A 151 -12.88 -0.93 -13.57
C GLN A 151 -11.48 -1.27 -14.07
N LEU A 152 -10.59 -0.27 -14.19
CA LEU A 152 -9.21 -0.48 -14.66
C LEU A 152 -8.42 -1.34 -13.68
N HIS A 153 -8.59 -1.12 -12.38
CA HIS A 153 -7.99 -1.94 -11.33
C HIS A 153 -8.39 -3.41 -11.45
N ARG A 154 -9.69 -3.68 -11.61
CA ARG A 154 -10.23 -5.03 -11.78
C ARG A 154 -9.69 -5.70 -13.05
N GLN A 155 -9.70 -4.99 -14.18
CA GLN A 155 -9.14 -5.50 -15.44
C GLN A 155 -7.63 -5.80 -15.32
N TYR A 156 -6.90 -4.99 -14.57
CA TYR A 156 -5.49 -5.23 -14.28
C TYR A 156 -5.29 -6.53 -13.48
N LEU A 157 -6.02 -6.70 -12.38
CA LEU A 157 -5.92 -7.91 -11.56
C LEU A 157 -6.32 -9.16 -12.36
N ASP A 158 -7.38 -9.11 -13.15
CA ASP A 158 -7.79 -10.21 -14.03
C ASP A 158 -6.67 -10.58 -15.01
N ALA A 159 -6.03 -9.59 -15.65
CA ALA A 159 -4.89 -9.83 -16.53
C ALA A 159 -3.69 -10.45 -15.79
N VAL A 160 -3.42 -10.01 -14.57
CA VAL A 160 -2.37 -10.62 -13.72
C VAL A 160 -2.68 -12.08 -13.41
N TYR A 161 -3.91 -12.39 -13.03
CA TYR A 161 -4.31 -13.78 -12.73
C TYR A 161 -4.24 -14.69 -13.95
N ASP A 162 -4.70 -14.22 -15.09
CA ASP A 162 -4.62 -14.97 -16.34
C ASP A 162 -3.17 -15.21 -16.74
N TYR A 163 -2.31 -14.24 -16.55
CA TYR A 163 -0.89 -14.40 -16.84
C TYR A 163 -0.21 -15.37 -15.88
N VAL A 164 -0.51 -15.31 -14.59
CA VAL A 164 -0.03 -16.28 -13.59
C VAL A 164 -0.44 -17.70 -13.97
N GLU A 165 -1.68 -17.89 -14.46
CA GLU A 165 -2.15 -19.20 -14.91
C GLU A 165 -1.40 -19.70 -16.16
N LEU A 166 -1.16 -18.82 -17.13
CA LEU A 166 -0.33 -19.11 -18.31
C LEU A 166 1.10 -19.55 -17.92
N LEU A 167 1.72 -18.83 -17.01
CA LEU A 167 3.08 -19.13 -16.53
C LEU A 167 3.12 -20.44 -15.71
N ARG A 168 2.05 -20.74 -14.96
CA ARG A 168 1.94 -21.99 -14.21
C ARG A 168 1.91 -23.20 -15.13
N GLN A 169 1.17 -23.11 -16.24
CA GLN A 169 1.13 -24.16 -17.26
C GLN A 169 2.51 -24.45 -17.87
N ASN A 170 3.38 -23.44 -17.90
CA ASN A 170 4.77 -23.54 -18.38
C ASN A 170 5.79 -23.78 -17.25
N GLU A 171 5.35 -23.97 -16.00
CA GLU A 171 6.21 -24.15 -14.82
C GLU A 171 7.19 -22.99 -14.55
N GLU A 172 6.86 -21.78 -15.00
CA GLU A 172 7.69 -20.57 -14.88
C GLU A 172 7.51 -19.89 -13.52
N TYR A 173 7.72 -20.60 -12.41
CA TYR A 173 7.42 -20.16 -11.04
C TYR A 173 8.23 -18.93 -10.60
N ASN A 174 9.46 -18.73 -11.10
CA ASN A 174 10.25 -17.53 -10.77
C ASN A 174 9.59 -16.26 -11.34
N GLU A 175 9.06 -16.34 -12.57
CA GLU A 175 8.34 -15.22 -13.16
C GLU A 175 7.03 -14.94 -12.44
N ILE A 176 6.30 -15.97 -12.02
CA ILE A 176 5.10 -15.82 -11.16
C ILE A 176 5.47 -15.05 -9.88
N CYS A 177 6.56 -15.42 -9.20
CA CYS A 177 6.98 -14.69 -8.01
C CYS A 177 7.26 -13.21 -8.28
N SER A 178 7.90 -12.89 -9.41
CA SER A 178 8.20 -11.50 -9.80
C SER A 178 6.93 -10.70 -10.07
N ILE A 179 6.01 -11.29 -10.83
CA ILE A 179 4.75 -10.64 -11.23
C ILE A 179 3.85 -10.42 -10.02
N CYS A 180 3.67 -11.44 -9.15
CA CYS A 180 2.88 -11.28 -7.95
C CYS A 180 3.43 -10.19 -7.03
N ARG A 181 4.76 -10.09 -6.86
CA ARG A 181 5.36 -8.99 -6.08
C ARG A 181 5.11 -7.63 -6.70
N THR A 182 5.20 -7.52 -8.04
CA THR A 182 4.89 -6.28 -8.75
C THR A 182 3.43 -5.90 -8.55
N ALA A 183 2.50 -6.85 -8.66
CA ALA A 183 1.09 -6.60 -8.47
C ALA A 183 0.76 -6.25 -7.01
N LEU A 184 1.40 -6.90 -6.03
CA LEU A 184 1.27 -6.59 -4.61
C LEU A 184 1.86 -5.21 -4.22
N SER A 185 2.76 -4.64 -5.02
CA SER A 185 3.18 -3.24 -4.82
C SER A 185 2.11 -2.23 -5.23
N VAL A 186 1.10 -2.66 -6.01
CA VAL A 186 -0.06 -1.86 -6.40
C VAL A 186 -1.24 -2.11 -5.47
N ASP A 187 -1.57 -3.38 -5.22
CA ASP A 187 -2.60 -3.78 -4.26
C ASP A 187 -2.01 -4.76 -3.24
N ALA A 188 -1.56 -4.21 -2.12
CA ALA A 188 -0.96 -4.97 -1.05
C ALA A 188 -1.96 -5.85 -0.26
N PHE A 189 -3.27 -5.66 -0.46
CA PHE A 189 -4.31 -6.35 0.29
C PHE A 189 -4.95 -7.50 -0.48
N ASP A 190 -4.60 -7.70 -1.74
CA ASP A 190 -5.13 -8.80 -2.53
C ASP A 190 -4.63 -10.16 -2.03
N GLU A 191 -5.47 -10.87 -1.29
CA GLU A 191 -5.14 -12.18 -0.73
C GLU A 191 -4.86 -13.24 -1.80
N ARG A 192 -5.51 -13.16 -2.97
CA ARG A 192 -5.30 -14.11 -4.05
C ARG A 192 -3.88 -14.00 -4.60
N LEU A 193 -3.35 -12.79 -4.76
CA LEU A 193 -1.96 -12.57 -5.17
C LEU A 193 -0.97 -13.13 -4.13
N HIS A 194 -1.23 -12.94 -2.84
CA HIS A 194 -0.40 -13.54 -1.79
C HIS A 194 -0.41 -15.06 -1.86
N ILE A 195 -1.57 -15.69 -2.07
CA ILE A 195 -1.70 -17.14 -2.20
C ILE A 195 -0.95 -17.65 -3.44
N GLU A 196 -1.09 -16.99 -4.59
CA GLU A 196 -0.40 -17.36 -5.82
C GLU A 196 1.12 -17.24 -5.69
N LEU A 197 1.60 -16.17 -5.02
CA LEU A 197 3.01 -15.99 -4.68
C LEU A 197 3.52 -17.14 -3.79
N MET A 198 2.80 -17.48 -2.73
CA MET A 198 3.16 -18.57 -1.83
C MET A 198 3.16 -19.92 -2.56
N LYS A 199 2.18 -20.20 -3.44
CA LYS A 199 2.15 -21.43 -4.26
C LYS A 199 3.38 -21.55 -5.16
N ALA A 200 3.77 -20.45 -5.82
CA ALA A 200 4.96 -20.42 -6.67
C ALA A 200 6.24 -20.65 -5.85
N MET A 201 6.34 -20.06 -4.65
CA MET A 201 7.48 -20.30 -3.74
C MET A 201 7.57 -21.77 -3.30
N VAL A 202 6.43 -22.40 -3.03
CA VAL A 202 6.37 -23.84 -2.68
C VAL A 202 6.84 -24.71 -3.85
N SER A 203 6.41 -24.42 -5.07
CA SER A 203 6.85 -25.14 -6.27
C SER A 203 8.37 -25.00 -6.50
N LEU A 204 8.96 -23.89 -6.06
CA LEU A 204 10.42 -23.65 -6.05
C LEU A 204 11.13 -24.27 -4.83
N ASN A 205 10.43 -25.07 -4.01
CA ASN A 205 10.93 -25.63 -2.74
C ASN A 205 11.37 -24.56 -1.71
N ARG A 206 10.79 -23.35 -1.77
CA ARG A 206 11.06 -22.21 -0.89
C ARG A 206 9.98 -22.08 0.18
N ILE A 207 9.81 -23.15 0.98
CA ILE A 207 8.69 -23.24 1.96
C ILE A 207 8.81 -22.16 3.05
N SER A 208 10.02 -21.85 3.51
CA SER A 208 10.25 -20.82 4.54
C SER A 208 9.79 -19.43 4.03
N ASP A 209 10.12 -19.08 2.79
CA ASP A 209 9.73 -17.80 2.19
C ASP A 209 8.20 -17.72 2.02
N ALA A 210 7.54 -18.85 1.68
CA ALA A 210 6.08 -18.90 1.61
C ALA A 210 5.42 -18.67 2.98
N MET A 211 6.03 -19.16 4.06
CA MET A 211 5.55 -18.92 5.41
C MET A 211 5.75 -17.46 5.84
N GLU A 212 6.90 -16.85 5.53
CA GLU A 212 7.13 -15.42 5.76
C GLU A 212 6.13 -14.56 4.99
N GLN A 213 5.82 -14.93 3.74
CA GLN A 213 4.82 -14.22 2.93
C GLN A 213 3.42 -14.29 3.56
N TYR A 214 3.04 -15.44 4.15
CA TYR A 214 1.79 -15.55 4.91
C TYR A 214 1.78 -14.58 6.09
N HIS A 215 2.85 -14.57 6.91
CA HIS A 215 2.93 -13.68 8.07
C HIS A 215 2.93 -12.21 7.66
N HIS A 216 3.60 -11.87 6.57
CA HIS A 216 3.56 -10.52 6.00
C HIS A 216 2.12 -10.12 5.62
N ALA A 217 1.42 -10.95 4.85
CA ALA A 217 0.05 -10.67 4.43
C ALA A 217 -0.91 -10.57 5.63
N ALA A 218 -0.82 -11.50 6.58
CA ALA A 218 -1.64 -11.48 7.80
C ALA A 218 -1.42 -10.20 8.62
N ASN A 219 -0.15 -9.78 8.73
CA ASN A 219 0.22 -8.58 9.48
C ASN A 219 -0.31 -7.29 8.83
N ILE A 220 -0.18 -7.12 7.52
CA ILE A 220 -0.71 -5.95 6.83
C ILE A 220 -2.24 -5.91 6.87
N THR A 221 -2.92 -7.04 6.64
CA THR A 221 -4.38 -7.13 6.71
C THR A 221 -4.90 -6.75 8.10
N TYR A 222 -4.27 -7.28 9.14
CA TYR A 222 -4.65 -6.93 10.51
C TYR A 222 -4.39 -5.45 10.82
N ARG A 223 -3.21 -4.95 10.47
CA ARG A 223 -2.75 -3.60 10.79
C ARG A 223 -3.60 -2.51 10.15
N TYR A 224 -3.99 -2.70 8.88
CA TYR A 224 -4.69 -1.67 8.10
C TYR A 224 -6.20 -1.88 8.00
N LEU A 225 -6.66 -3.13 8.05
CA LEU A 225 -8.08 -3.45 7.91
C LEU A 225 -8.72 -3.94 9.22
N GLY A 226 -7.91 -4.16 10.27
CA GLY A 226 -8.39 -4.75 11.52
C GLY A 226 -8.95 -6.17 11.38
N ALA A 227 -8.66 -6.86 10.26
CA ALA A 227 -9.22 -8.13 9.88
C ALA A 227 -8.19 -9.26 9.97
N GLU A 228 -8.65 -10.49 10.18
CA GLU A 228 -7.82 -11.68 10.06
C GLU A 228 -7.79 -12.16 8.61
N PRO A 229 -6.72 -12.90 8.19
CA PRO A 229 -6.68 -13.55 6.89
C PRO A 229 -7.89 -14.47 6.67
N SER A 230 -8.29 -14.64 5.41
CA SER A 230 -9.40 -15.54 5.06
C SER A 230 -9.13 -17.00 5.46
N GLU A 231 -10.18 -17.79 5.56
CA GLU A 231 -10.05 -19.23 5.83
C GLU A 231 -9.28 -19.97 4.73
N THR A 232 -9.35 -19.49 3.50
CA THR A 232 -8.56 -20.03 2.37
C THR A 232 -7.07 -19.85 2.61
N MET A 233 -6.66 -18.67 3.00
CA MET A 233 -5.26 -18.35 3.30
C MET A 233 -4.75 -19.08 4.54
N LYS A 234 -5.57 -19.17 5.61
CA LYS A 234 -5.28 -19.95 6.82
C LYS A 234 -5.17 -21.46 6.51
N ALA A 235 -6.04 -21.99 5.65
CA ALA A 235 -6.00 -23.39 5.24
C ALA A 235 -4.72 -23.72 4.48
N PHE A 236 -4.29 -22.84 3.56
CA PHE A 236 -3.04 -23.00 2.83
C PHE A 236 -1.83 -22.98 3.80
N TYR A 237 -1.78 -22.09 4.74
CA TYR A 237 -0.72 -22.04 5.77
C TYR A 237 -0.70 -23.32 6.64
N ARG A 238 -1.88 -23.82 7.04
CA ARG A 238 -1.96 -25.10 7.78
C ARG A 238 -1.38 -26.26 6.96
N GLN A 239 -1.62 -26.31 5.64
CA GLN A 239 -1.06 -27.30 4.74
C GLN A 239 0.47 -27.18 4.64
N LEU A 240 1.03 -25.98 4.55
CA LEU A 240 2.48 -25.74 4.58
C LEU A 240 3.13 -26.29 5.87
N ASN A 241 2.52 -26.04 7.01
CA ASN A 241 2.99 -26.53 8.30
C ASN A 241 2.93 -28.07 8.42
N GLN A 242 1.95 -28.71 7.80
CA GLN A 242 1.88 -30.18 7.79
C GLN A 242 3.00 -30.82 6.96
N SER A 243 3.35 -30.21 5.84
CA SER A 243 4.47 -30.66 4.99
C SER A 243 5.83 -30.59 5.70
N ARG A 244 5.97 -29.70 6.68
CA ARG A 244 7.17 -29.57 7.52
C ARG A 244 7.30 -30.65 8.61
N ARG A 245 6.22 -31.38 8.94
CA ARG A 245 6.20 -32.38 10.03
C ARG A 245 6.94 -33.68 9.73
N SER A 246 7.56 -33.85 8.58
CA SER A 246 8.43 -35.02 8.28
C SER A 246 9.86 -34.91 8.85
N LEU A 247 10.12 -33.93 9.74
CA LEU A 247 11.38 -33.85 10.45
C LEU A 247 11.54 -35.07 11.36
N LYS A 248 12.58 -35.87 11.11
CA LYS A 248 12.97 -36.97 11.97
C LYS A 248 13.07 -36.48 13.42
N PHE A 249 12.57 -37.28 14.36
CA PHE A 249 12.63 -37.01 15.81
C PHE A 249 14.11 -36.99 16.28
N ASN A 250 14.77 -35.85 16.07
CA ASN A 250 16.13 -35.58 16.46
C ASN A 250 16.19 -34.23 17.17
N LEU A 251 16.46 -34.25 18.47
CA LEU A 251 16.50 -33.06 19.32
C LEU A 251 17.55 -32.04 18.84
N ASP A 252 18.67 -32.47 18.32
CA ASP A 252 19.75 -31.57 17.86
C ASP A 252 19.37 -30.90 16.52
N ALA A 253 18.67 -31.61 15.64
CA ALA A 253 18.10 -31.03 14.41
C ALA A 253 17.02 -29.96 14.74
N ILE A 254 16.15 -30.26 15.69
CA ILE A 254 15.11 -29.30 16.17
C ILE A 254 15.79 -28.09 16.83
N ARG A 255 16.79 -28.29 17.68
CA ARG A 255 17.59 -27.20 18.30
C ARG A 255 18.30 -26.33 17.24
N ALA A 256 18.92 -26.97 16.25
CA ALA A 256 19.59 -26.26 15.17
C ALA A 256 18.61 -25.42 14.35
N GLU A 257 17.42 -25.94 14.05
CA GLU A 257 16.36 -25.22 13.36
C GLU A 257 15.84 -24.04 14.18
N LEU A 258 15.57 -24.25 15.47
CA LEU A 258 15.12 -23.17 16.37
C LEU A 258 16.18 -22.07 16.59
N ARG A 259 17.47 -22.39 16.45
CA ARG A 259 18.56 -21.42 16.56
C ARG A 259 18.79 -20.59 15.30
N LYS A 260 18.39 -21.06 14.12
CA LYS A 260 18.57 -20.32 12.84
C LYS A 260 17.87 -18.97 12.83
N SER A 261 16.81 -18.80 13.60
CA SER A 261 16.04 -17.55 13.69
C SER A 261 16.58 -16.51 14.69
N THR A 262 17.66 -16.80 15.43
CA THR A 262 18.13 -15.93 16.53
C THR A 262 19.40 -15.13 16.21
N THR A 263 19.76 -14.95 14.95
CA THR A 263 21.04 -14.33 14.54
C THR A 263 21.02 -12.79 14.54
N GLU A 264 19.89 -12.13 14.66
CA GLU A 264 19.84 -10.68 14.75
C GLU A 264 19.93 -10.21 16.22
N GLY A 265 20.85 -9.26 16.48
CA GLY A 265 20.97 -8.63 17.80
C GLY A 265 19.82 -7.65 18.08
N GLY A 266 19.51 -7.42 19.37
CA GLY A 266 18.46 -6.49 19.79
C GLY A 266 17.14 -7.16 20.17
N ALA A 267 16.08 -6.35 20.30
CA ALA A 267 14.75 -6.84 20.70
C ALA A 267 14.10 -7.70 19.60
N PHE A 268 13.19 -8.57 20.01
CA PHE A 268 12.47 -9.45 19.10
C PHE A 268 11.29 -8.70 18.46
N VAL A 269 11.34 -8.54 17.15
CA VAL A 269 10.25 -7.93 16.37
C VAL A 269 9.39 -9.05 15.80
N CYS A 270 8.08 -8.99 16.05
CA CYS A 270 7.14 -9.98 15.54
C CYS A 270 5.82 -9.31 15.10
N ASP A 271 5.02 -10.08 14.36
CA ASP A 271 3.65 -9.70 14.01
C ASP A 271 2.73 -9.70 15.23
N TYR A 272 1.56 -9.08 15.08
CA TYR A 272 0.58 -8.98 16.16
C TYR A 272 0.10 -10.34 16.67
N ALA A 273 -0.11 -11.30 15.78
CA ALA A 273 -0.62 -12.61 16.19
C ALA A 273 0.37 -13.31 17.11
N MET A 274 1.65 -13.29 16.76
CA MET A 274 2.72 -13.83 17.60
C MET A 274 2.89 -13.03 18.89
N PHE A 275 2.83 -11.70 18.81
CA PHE A 275 2.88 -10.84 20.01
C PHE A 275 1.78 -11.17 20.99
N LYS A 276 0.54 -11.37 20.54
CA LYS A 276 -0.61 -11.76 21.34
C LYS A 276 -0.38 -13.10 22.04
N GLU A 277 0.15 -14.09 21.32
CA GLU A 277 0.47 -15.40 21.92
C GLU A 277 1.59 -15.30 22.96
N ILE A 278 2.62 -14.52 22.66
CA ILE A 278 3.70 -14.27 23.64
C ILE A 278 3.13 -13.52 24.85
N TYR A 279 2.32 -12.50 24.66
CA TYR A 279 1.67 -11.78 25.75
C TYR A 279 0.88 -12.74 26.65
N ASN A 280 0.03 -13.57 26.07
CA ASN A 280 -0.78 -14.56 26.79
C ASN A 280 0.08 -15.59 27.54
N LEU A 281 1.18 -16.05 26.92
CA LEU A 281 2.14 -16.94 27.55
C LEU A 281 2.82 -16.28 28.76
N GLN A 282 3.21 -15.03 28.59
CA GLN A 282 3.87 -14.27 29.65
C GLN A 282 2.91 -13.94 30.80
N MET A 283 1.63 -13.64 30.51
CA MET A 283 0.61 -13.49 31.55
C MET A 283 0.52 -14.73 32.45
N ARG A 284 0.49 -15.92 31.87
CA ARG A 284 0.50 -17.19 32.63
C ARG A 284 1.79 -17.37 33.44
N ASN A 285 2.94 -16.90 32.92
CA ASN A 285 4.21 -16.95 33.60
C ASN A 285 4.25 -15.97 34.80
N LEU A 286 3.67 -14.77 34.66
CA LEU A 286 3.58 -13.79 35.76
C LEU A 286 2.83 -14.35 36.97
N GLU A 287 1.67 -14.98 36.76
CA GLU A 287 0.89 -15.63 37.81
C GLU A 287 1.67 -16.71 38.55
N ARG A 288 2.54 -17.44 37.81
CA ARG A 288 3.29 -18.57 38.35
C ARG A 288 4.62 -18.19 38.99
N LEU A 289 5.33 -17.20 38.45
CA LEU A 289 6.70 -16.87 38.81
C LEU A 289 6.81 -15.62 39.67
N GLY A 290 5.74 -14.84 39.82
CA GLY A 290 5.73 -13.58 40.58
C GLY A 290 6.66 -12.50 40.00
N THR A 291 6.97 -12.57 38.70
CA THR A 291 7.77 -11.55 38.01
C THR A 291 6.90 -10.38 37.57
N THR A 292 7.50 -9.24 37.29
CA THR A 292 6.79 -8.08 36.75
C THR A 292 7.11 -7.89 35.27
N MET A 293 6.14 -7.40 34.51
CA MET A 293 6.27 -7.08 33.10
C MET A 293 5.49 -5.83 32.78
N PHE A 294 5.98 -5.03 31.84
CA PHE A 294 5.34 -3.81 31.43
C PHE A 294 5.02 -3.85 29.93
N LEU A 295 3.85 -3.31 29.60
CA LEU A 295 3.44 -3.03 28.23
C LEU A 295 3.64 -1.54 27.99
N GLY A 296 4.48 -1.20 27.04
CA GLY A 296 4.64 0.14 26.50
C GLY A 296 3.87 0.27 25.19
N VAL A 297 3.18 1.39 24.99
CA VAL A 297 2.51 1.74 23.74
C VAL A 297 3.05 3.09 23.28
N ILE A 298 3.48 3.16 22.03
CA ILE A 298 4.02 4.37 21.41
C ILE A 298 3.15 4.70 20.21
N MET A 299 2.62 5.93 20.13
CA MET A 299 1.84 6.43 19.02
C MET A 299 2.57 7.60 18.35
N ILE A 300 2.66 7.57 17.02
CA ILE A 300 3.27 8.60 16.19
C ILE A 300 2.20 9.27 15.34
N GLY A 301 2.09 10.60 15.44
CA GLY A 301 1.05 11.38 14.76
C GLY A 301 -0.25 11.43 15.56
N ASP A 302 -1.21 12.19 15.07
CA ASP A 302 -2.54 12.26 15.63
C ASP A 302 -3.44 11.19 15.02
N ALA A 303 -4.37 10.64 15.82
CA ALA A 303 -5.28 9.60 15.38
C ALA A 303 -6.21 10.03 14.22
N ASP A 304 -6.43 11.34 14.06
CA ASP A 304 -7.33 11.94 13.06
C ASP A 304 -6.61 12.50 11.84
N ASP A 305 -5.27 12.36 11.72
CA ASP A 305 -4.51 12.92 10.59
C ASP A 305 -4.60 12.02 9.35
N ALA A 306 -5.79 12.04 8.72
CA ALA A 306 -6.12 11.31 7.48
C ALA A 306 -5.32 11.79 6.25
N HIS A 307 -4.37 12.74 6.40
CA HIS A 307 -3.67 13.38 5.30
C HIS A 307 -2.19 13.00 5.18
N MET A 308 -1.67 12.16 6.08
CA MET A 308 -0.29 11.69 5.94
C MET A 308 -0.21 10.65 4.83
N ASP A 309 0.65 10.89 3.84
CA ASP A 309 0.95 9.92 2.78
C ASP A 309 1.36 8.57 3.42
N TYR A 310 0.64 7.50 3.08
CA TYR A 310 0.83 6.14 3.55
C TYR A 310 2.31 5.70 3.50
N ILE A 311 3.01 6.00 2.39
CA ILE A 311 4.42 5.65 2.20
C ILE A 311 5.31 6.36 3.23
N ARG A 312 5.01 7.62 3.51
CA ARG A 312 5.76 8.41 4.50
C ARG A 312 5.53 7.89 5.92
N GLN A 313 4.30 7.53 6.25
CA GLN A 313 3.92 6.97 7.54
C GLN A 313 4.61 5.62 7.79
N ASP A 314 4.59 4.71 6.81
CA ASP A 314 5.23 3.40 6.92
C ASP A 314 6.75 3.51 7.06
N ASN A 315 7.39 4.44 6.37
CA ASN A 315 8.82 4.72 6.51
C ASN A 315 9.18 5.25 7.92
N ILE A 316 8.35 6.11 8.49
CA ILE A 316 8.56 6.64 9.85
C ILE A 316 8.40 5.51 10.88
N MET A 317 7.37 4.70 10.75
CA MET A 317 7.10 3.58 11.64
C MET A 317 8.18 2.49 11.54
N SER A 318 8.62 2.15 10.34
CA SER A 318 9.74 1.23 10.12
C SER A 318 11.02 1.73 10.77
N SER A 319 11.29 3.04 10.68
CA SER A 319 12.43 3.68 11.34
C SER A 319 12.33 3.65 12.87
N LEU A 320 11.13 3.85 13.43
CA LEU A 320 10.89 3.75 14.88
C LEU A 320 11.10 2.30 15.36
N ILE A 321 10.58 1.32 14.64
CA ILE A 321 10.73 -0.10 14.98
C ILE A 321 12.21 -0.48 14.96
N GLU A 322 12.98 -0.02 13.99
CA GLU A 322 14.41 -0.29 13.92
C GLU A 322 15.19 0.38 15.07
N LEU A 323 14.83 1.62 15.45
CA LEU A 323 15.38 2.29 16.63
C LEU A 323 15.08 1.49 17.90
N LEU A 324 13.84 1.01 18.07
CA LEU A 324 13.46 0.16 19.18
C LEU A 324 14.26 -1.15 19.17
N ARG A 325 14.33 -1.83 18.01
CA ARG A 325 15.03 -3.10 17.87
C ARG A 325 16.50 -3.04 18.33
N ILE A 326 17.20 -1.98 17.93
CA ILE A 326 18.64 -1.82 18.25
C ILE A 326 18.85 -1.43 19.72
N ASN A 327 17.95 -0.63 20.29
CA ASN A 327 18.15 -0.02 21.60
C ASN A 327 17.47 -0.75 22.78
N LEU A 328 16.63 -1.72 22.49
CA LEU A 328 16.01 -2.58 23.47
C LEU A 328 16.81 -3.89 23.65
N ARG A 329 16.53 -4.63 24.72
CA ARG A 329 17.23 -5.87 25.07
C ARG A 329 16.71 -7.05 24.25
N LYS A 330 17.49 -8.11 24.15
CA LYS A 330 17.09 -9.36 23.44
C LYS A 330 15.81 -10.01 23.96
N GLY A 331 15.45 -9.76 25.21
CA GLY A 331 14.23 -10.29 25.82
C GLY A 331 13.00 -9.40 25.63
N ASP A 332 13.18 -8.18 25.12
CA ASP A 332 12.08 -7.26 24.84
C ASP A 332 11.42 -7.64 23.50
N ILE A 333 10.11 -7.44 23.40
CA ILE A 333 9.33 -7.85 22.23
C ILE A 333 8.63 -6.62 21.66
N ILE A 334 8.66 -6.47 20.36
CA ILE A 334 8.11 -5.32 19.64
C ILE A 334 7.12 -5.83 18.60
N THR A 335 5.99 -5.16 18.49
CA THR A 335 5.07 -5.34 17.37
C THR A 335 4.58 -4.00 16.83
N HIS A 336 4.43 -3.91 15.54
CA HIS A 336 3.68 -2.84 14.90
C HIS A 336 2.18 -3.14 15.05
N PHE A 337 1.55 -2.52 16.05
CA PHE A 337 0.19 -2.84 16.48
C PHE A 337 -0.89 -2.26 15.56
N ALA A 338 -0.70 -1.02 15.11
CA ALA A 338 -1.62 -0.29 14.22
C ALA A 338 -0.80 0.68 13.33
N PRO A 339 -1.37 1.31 12.31
CA PRO A 339 -0.64 2.17 11.38
C PRO A 339 0.25 3.24 12.05
N THR A 340 -0.19 3.75 13.19
CA THR A 340 0.51 4.78 13.99
C THR A 340 1.03 4.27 15.32
N ILE A 341 0.80 2.99 15.67
CA ILE A 341 1.02 2.46 17.02
C ILE A 341 2.01 1.30 17.01
N VAL A 342 3.03 1.40 17.86
CA VAL A 342 3.93 0.29 18.21
C VAL A 342 3.65 -0.13 19.65
N ALA A 343 3.53 -1.42 19.88
CA ALA A 343 3.47 -2.00 21.22
C ALA A 343 4.80 -2.72 21.55
N VAL A 344 5.24 -2.55 22.79
CA VAL A 344 6.51 -3.11 23.29
C VAL A 344 6.25 -3.83 24.60
N LEU A 345 6.71 -5.08 24.71
CA LEU A 345 6.63 -5.85 25.95
C LEU A 345 8.02 -5.87 26.60
N LEU A 346 8.09 -5.40 27.83
CA LEU A 346 9.34 -5.20 28.59
C LEU A 346 9.36 -6.11 29.83
N PRO A 347 9.94 -7.31 29.71
CA PRO A 347 10.12 -8.20 30.84
C PRO A 347 11.14 -7.66 31.84
N THR A 348 10.93 -7.88 33.13
CA THR A 348 11.92 -7.61 34.18
C THR A 348 12.39 -6.15 34.36
N VAL A 349 11.58 -5.19 33.97
CA VAL A 349 11.79 -3.76 34.30
C VAL A 349 10.84 -3.32 35.41
N ASN A 350 11.15 -2.23 36.09
CA ASN A 350 10.20 -1.49 36.91
C ASN A 350 9.62 -0.32 36.09
N TYR A 351 8.60 0.34 36.60
CA TYR A 351 7.92 1.45 35.94
C TYR A 351 8.89 2.56 35.51
N ASP A 352 9.74 3.00 36.45
CA ASP A 352 10.69 4.10 36.21
C ASP A 352 11.69 3.75 35.10
N THR A 353 12.24 2.54 35.15
CA THR A 353 13.17 2.07 34.13
C THR A 353 12.51 1.91 32.75
N GLY A 354 11.27 1.43 32.73
CA GLY A 354 10.49 1.32 31.50
C GLY A 354 10.25 2.68 30.86
N THR A 355 9.81 3.67 31.65
CA THR A 355 9.61 5.04 31.19
C THR A 355 10.90 5.68 30.67
N GLN A 356 12.01 5.53 31.41
CA GLN A 356 13.32 6.04 30.95
C GLN A 356 13.76 5.44 29.63
N VAL A 357 13.48 4.16 29.39
CA VAL A 357 13.81 3.49 28.14
C VAL A 357 13.01 4.12 26.99
N ILE A 358 11.70 4.33 27.15
CA ILE A 358 10.85 4.94 26.10
C ILE A 358 11.23 6.40 25.86
N GLU A 359 11.52 7.19 26.91
CA GLU A 359 11.97 8.57 26.75
C GLU A 359 13.31 8.65 26.00
N ARG A 360 14.24 7.75 26.26
CA ARG A 360 15.50 7.66 25.50
C ARG A 360 15.24 7.38 24.01
N ILE A 361 14.30 6.49 23.69
CA ILE A 361 13.89 6.22 22.30
C ILE A 361 13.28 7.47 21.66
N ARG A 362 12.42 8.19 22.38
CA ARG A 362 11.84 9.46 21.94
C ARG A 362 12.92 10.49 21.59
N GLU A 363 13.92 10.67 22.44
CA GLU A 363 15.04 11.59 22.16
C GLU A 363 15.81 11.17 20.90
N MET A 364 16.07 9.87 20.71
CA MET A 364 16.75 9.35 19.53
C MET A 364 15.91 9.53 18.26
N PHE A 365 14.59 9.35 18.37
CA PHE A 365 13.67 9.59 17.28
C PHE A 365 13.70 11.03 16.81
N PHE A 366 13.61 12.00 17.71
CA PHE A 366 13.68 13.41 17.36
C PHE A 366 15.07 13.88 16.89
N LYS A 367 16.15 13.23 17.33
CA LYS A 367 17.48 13.45 16.75
C LYS A 367 17.54 13.01 15.27
N ARG A 368 16.80 11.97 14.90
CA ARG A 368 16.72 11.50 13.51
C ARG A 368 15.77 12.34 12.65
N TYR A 369 14.77 12.97 13.27
CA TYR A 369 13.76 13.81 12.62
C TYR A 369 13.69 15.20 13.24
N PRO A 370 14.77 16.02 13.21
CA PRO A 370 14.91 17.24 14.00
C PRO A 370 13.93 18.36 13.62
N ASN A 371 13.35 18.32 12.42
CA ASN A 371 12.41 19.34 11.92
C ASN A 371 10.99 18.81 11.76
N SER A 372 10.67 17.69 12.40
CA SER A 372 9.34 17.10 12.30
C SER A 372 8.47 17.57 13.47
N ASN A 373 7.34 18.22 13.18
CA ASN A 373 6.27 18.44 14.16
C ASN A 373 5.42 17.19 14.38
N ILE A 374 6.04 16.01 14.30
CA ILE A 374 5.32 14.74 14.44
C ILE A 374 5.06 14.51 15.93
N PRO A 375 3.79 14.41 16.37
CA PRO A 375 3.48 14.07 17.75
C PRO A 375 4.02 12.68 18.11
N PHE A 376 4.60 12.56 19.29
CA PHE A 376 5.10 11.30 19.84
C PHE A 376 4.47 11.10 21.22
N HIS A 377 3.46 10.25 21.29
CA HIS A 377 2.79 9.92 22.53
C HIS A 377 3.21 8.53 22.99
N HIS A 378 3.31 8.35 24.30
CA HIS A 378 3.58 7.03 24.83
C HIS A 378 2.88 6.81 26.18
N ARG A 379 2.55 5.58 26.45
CA ARG A 379 2.06 5.11 27.75
C ARG A 379 2.76 3.81 28.13
N ILE A 380 2.94 3.59 29.41
CA ILE A 380 3.48 2.35 29.95
C ILE A 380 2.63 1.91 31.13
N GLY A 381 2.34 0.63 31.21
CA GLY A 381 1.57 0.08 32.31
C GLY A 381 1.97 -1.36 32.63
N MET A 382 1.74 -1.78 33.86
CA MET A 382 2.05 -3.14 34.27
C MET A 382 1.08 -4.14 33.65
N VAL A 383 1.58 -5.20 33.08
CA VAL A 383 0.77 -6.28 32.52
C VAL A 383 -0.01 -6.97 33.64
N GLY A 384 -1.31 -7.17 33.44
CA GLY A 384 -2.20 -7.80 34.43
C GLY A 384 -2.89 -6.85 35.41
N THR A 385 -2.69 -5.54 35.28
CA THR A 385 -3.46 -4.53 36.03
C THR A 385 -4.44 -3.82 35.09
N ASP A 386 -5.65 -3.52 35.58
CA ASP A 386 -6.59 -2.70 34.83
C ASP A 386 -6.08 -1.27 34.75
N PHE A 387 -5.89 -0.75 33.54
CA PHE A 387 -5.45 0.62 33.28
C PHE A 387 -6.47 1.70 33.71
N SER A 388 -7.65 1.30 34.19
CA SER A 388 -8.74 2.20 34.55
C SER A 388 -8.51 3.03 35.85
N ASN A 389 -7.39 2.82 36.56
CA ASN A 389 -7.12 3.49 37.85
C ASN A 389 -5.90 4.44 37.86
N ASP A 390 -5.20 4.64 36.75
CA ASP A 390 -4.12 5.63 36.74
C ASP A 390 -4.68 7.05 36.50
N LYS A 391 -4.69 7.84 37.60
CA LYS A 391 -5.19 9.24 37.66
C LYS A 391 -4.38 10.23 36.83
N ASN A 392 -3.58 9.81 35.84
CA ASN A 392 -2.84 10.66 34.90
C ASN A 392 -3.41 10.59 33.48
N ASP A 393 -4.72 10.42 33.36
CA ASP A 393 -5.41 10.62 32.08
C ASP A 393 -5.35 12.11 31.72
N VAL A 394 -4.37 12.47 30.92
CA VAL A 394 -4.45 13.69 30.12
C VAL A 394 -5.45 13.36 29.00
N GLU A 395 -6.64 13.96 29.08
CA GLU A 395 -7.63 13.97 28.00
C GLU A 395 -6.97 14.46 26.71
N PHE A 396 -7.25 13.77 25.61
CA PHE A 396 -6.85 14.16 24.24
C PHE A 396 -7.69 15.32 23.74
#